data_4e03b50eb67d6d789c9ac5df66b64191
#
_entry.id   4e03b50eb67d6d789c9ac5df66b64191
#
_cell.length_a   1.000
_cell.length_b   1.000
_cell.length_c   1.000
_cell.angle_alpha   90.00
_cell.angle_beta   90.00
_cell.angle_gamma   90.00
#
_symmetry.space_group_name_H-M   'P 1'
#
loop_
_entity.id
_entity.type
_entity.pdbx_description
1 polymer ?
#
loop_
_entity_poly.entity_id
_entity_poly.type
_entity_poly.pdbx_seq_one_letter_code
_entity_poly.pdbx_strand_id
1 'polypeptide(L)'
;ARMEKALAKIKKEVKEGEAVTLRFQSGTYHFYPEGAAERTYYISNHDQNNPKKVGLALEDMKSLTIEGNGAEFIFHGQMIPISLLRSTDCTLQNFSIDFANPHIAQVEIIKNEGEKGITFQPAPWVEYHLTKDSVFETKGEGWKLRPMSGIAFEKASRHIVYNTSDISCPTKGCSLVGKNLIHAPKWKDKRLPAGTIVAMRSWDRPTPGIFLSHNTRTTIKNVKVHYAQGMG
;
A
#
# COMPACT_ATOMS: atom_id res chain seq x y z
N ALA A 1 -6.92 14.81 -12.81
CA ALA A 1 -7.19 16.00 -13.66
C ALA A 1 -7.44 17.30 -12.86
N ARG A 2 -8.34 17.33 -11.86
CA ARG A 2 -8.59 18.59 -11.10
C ARG A 2 -7.40 18.98 -10.23
N MET A 3 -6.82 18.03 -9.51
CA MET A 3 -5.67 18.28 -8.62
C MET A 3 -4.43 18.69 -9.42
N GLU A 4 -4.12 18.02 -10.51
CA GLU A 4 -2.98 18.37 -11.35
C GLU A 4 -3.11 19.80 -11.93
N LYS A 5 -4.31 20.18 -12.35
CA LYS A 5 -4.59 21.56 -12.79
C LYS A 5 -4.39 22.58 -11.65
N ALA A 6 -4.84 22.24 -10.43
CA ALA A 6 -4.63 23.11 -9.26
C ALA A 6 -3.14 23.25 -8.93
N LEU A 7 -2.37 22.18 -8.94
CA LEU A 7 -0.92 22.21 -8.71
C LEU A 7 -0.18 22.97 -9.82
N ALA A 8 -0.59 22.80 -11.09
CA ALA A 8 -0.01 23.54 -12.19
C ALA A 8 -0.31 25.06 -12.08
N LYS A 9 -1.52 25.42 -11.63
CA LYS A 9 -1.88 26.82 -11.35
C LYS A 9 -1.03 27.39 -10.22
N ILE A 10 -0.93 26.68 -9.09
CA ILE A 10 -0.08 27.08 -7.96
C ILE A 10 1.36 27.32 -8.44
N LYS A 11 1.94 26.36 -9.17
CA LYS A 11 3.31 26.47 -9.70
C LYS A 11 3.50 27.68 -10.59
N LYS A 12 2.50 28.04 -11.40
CA LYS A 12 2.55 29.19 -12.30
C LYS A 12 2.37 30.52 -11.58
N GLU A 13 1.51 30.57 -10.55
CA GLU A 13 1.14 31.80 -9.85
C GLU A 13 2.06 32.13 -8.66
N VAL A 14 2.81 31.13 -8.15
CA VAL A 14 3.75 31.34 -7.04
C VAL A 14 4.93 32.18 -7.49
N LYS A 15 5.06 33.36 -6.89
CA LYS A 15 6.25 34.20 -7.04
C LYS A 15 7.42 33.63 -6.25
N GLU A 16 8.62 33.91 -6.70
CA GLU A 16 9.81 33.44 -5.99
C GLU A 16 9.84 34.01 -4.56
N GLY A 17 9.91 33.12 -3.56
CA GLY A 17 9.93 33.49 -2.15
C GLY A 17 8.57 33.51 -1.44
N GLU A 18 7.45 33.43 -2.16
CA GLU A 18 6.12 33.35 -1.54
C GLU A 18 5.80 31.92 -1.07
N ALA A 19 5.30 31.78 0.15
CA ALA A 19 4.82 30.52 0.67
C ALA A 19 3.35 30.30 0.29
N VAL A 20 3.04 29.11 -0.23
CA VAL A 20 1.68 28.74 -0.63
C VAL A 20 1.19 27.56 0.20
N THR A 21 -0.05 27.64 0.66
CA THR A 21 -0.72 26.52 1.34
C THR A 21 -1.91 26.04 0.51
N LEU A 22 -1.84 24.78 0.07
CA LEU A 22 -3.01 24.07 -0.44
C LEU A 22 -3.71 23.38 0.72
N ARG A 23 -4.83 23.93 1.13
CA ARG A 23 -5.60 23.42 2.26
C ARG A 23 -6.79 22.60 1.79
N PHE A 24 -6.89 21.38 2.32
CA PHE A 24 -8.08 20.56 2.19
C PHE A 24 -9.07 20.88 3.33
N GLN A 25 -10.34 20.72 3.07
CA GLN A 25 -11.32 20.66 4.14
C GLN A 25 -11.26 19.28 4.79
N SER A 26 -11.67 19.18 6.06
CA SER A 26 -11.83 17.88 6.70
C SER A 26 -12.85 17.03 5.94
N GLY A 27 -12.57 15.75 5.75
CA GLY A 27 -13.42 14.82 5.00
C GLY A 27 -12.62 13.78 4.23
N THR A 28 -13.30 12.93 3.51
CA THR A 28 -12.70 11.85 2.73
C THR A 28 -12.59 12.24 1.26
N TYR A 29 -11.41 12.06 0.68
CA TYR A 29 -11.10 12.38 -0.71
C TYR A 29 -10.65 11.12 -1.44
N HIS A 30 -11.33 10.78 -2.52
CA HIS A 30 -11.02 9.63 -3.34
C HIS A 30 -10.16 10.01 -4.55
N PHE A 31 -9.08 9.28 -4.76
CA PHE A 31 -8.15 9.45 -5.87
C PHE A 31 -8.18 8.20 -6.75
N TYR A 32 -8.45 8.38 -8.03
CA TYR A 32 -8.60 7.31 -9.02
C TYR A 32 -7.49 7.35 -10.06
N PRO A 33 -7.03 6.18 -10.57
CA PRO A 33 -5.97 6.12 -11.59
C PRO A 33 -6.28 6.86 -12.89
N GLU A 34 -7.57 6.93 -13.28
CA GLU A 34 -8.02 7.54 -14.54
C GLU A 34 -7.76 9.04 -14.61
N GLY A 35 -7.68 9.71 -13.47
CA GLY A 35 -7.40 11.14 -13.39
C GLY A 35 -6.03 11.48 -12.86
N ALA A 36 -5.19 10.49 -12.62
CA ALA A 36 -3.87 10.65 -12.01
C ALA A 36 -2.81 11.08 -13.04
N ALA A 37 -1.78 11.74 -12.55
CA ALA A 37 -0.61 12.06 -13.37
C ALA A 37 0.18 10.79 -13.71
N GLU A 38 0.70 10.69 -14.92
CA GLU A 38 1.60 9.59 -15.31
C GLU A 38 3.05 10.03 -15.18
N ARG A 39 3.86 9.21 -14.51
CA ARG A 39 5.28 9.47 -14.29
C ARG A 39 6.11 8.19 -14.42
N THR A 40 7.24 8.27 -15.09
CA THR A 40 8.22 7.20 -15.09
C THR A 40 9.21 7.43 -13.96
N TYR A 41 9.15 6.57 -12.95
CA TYR A 41 10.04 6.60 -11.80
C TYR A 41 10.77 5.28 -11.64
N TYR A 42 12.07 5.36 -11.34
CA TYR A 42 12.89 4.21 -10.98
C TYR A 42 13.11 4.23 -9.46
N ILE A 43 12.23 3.53 -8.76
CA ILE A 43 12.20 3.52 -7.30
C ILE A 43 12.70 2.16 -6.82
N SER A 44 13.74 2.13 -6.00
CA SER A 44 14.28 0.88 -5.45
C SER A 44 13.16 0.00 -4.87
N ASN A 45 13.15 -1.27 -5.26
CA ASN A 45 12.09 -2.25 -4.95
C ASN A 45 10.67 -1.94 -5.47
N HIS A 46 10.49 -0.88 -6.29
CA HIS A 46 9.20 -0.45 -6.84
C HIS A 46 9.32 -0.02 -8.31
N ASP A 47 10.27 -0.56 -9.04
CA ASP A 47 10.58 -0.20 -10.43
C ASP A 47 9.68 -0.88 -11.47
N GLN A 48 8.90 -1.87 -11.05
CA GLN A 48 7.90 -2.52 -11.89
C GLN A 48 6.76 -1.54 -12.23
N ASN A 49 6.05 -1.83 -13.30
CA ASN A 49 4.81 -1.13 -13.69
C ASN A 49 5.01 0.38 -13.94
N ASN A 50 5.90 0.75 -14.85
CA ASN A 50 6.00 2.12 -15.37
C ASN A 50 5.20 2.25 -16.68
N PRO A 51 4.63 3.44 -16.97
CA PRO A 51 4.58 4.60 -16.09
C PRO A 51 3.67 4.39 -14.88
N LYS A 52 4.03 5.04 -13.77
CA LYS A 52 3.23 5.01 -12.54
C LYS A 52 2.15 6.07 -12.57
N LYS A 53 0.98 5.73 -12.03
CA LYS A 53 -0.08 6.69 -11.72
C LYS A 53 0.23 7.36 -10.39
N VAL A 54 0.12 8.68 -10.33
CA VAL A 54 0.46 9.48 -9.13
C VAL A 54 -0.71 10.39 -8.79
N GLY A 55 -1.20 10.28 -7.55
CA GLY A 55 -2.33 11.08 -7.07
C GLY A 55 -1.96 12.55 -6.90
N LEU A 56 -0.95 12.83 -6.11
CA LEU A 56 -0.38 14.17 -5.94
C LEU A 56 1.08 14.18 -6.44
N ALA A 57 1.28 14.57 -7.70
CA ALA A 57 2.61 14.72 -8.30
C ALA A 57 3.16 16.13 -8.02
N LEU A 58 3.94 16.28 -6.96
CA LEU A 58 4.55 17.52 -6.52
C LEU A 58 5.99 17.59 -7.04
N GLU A 59 6.22 18.35 -8.07
CA GLU A 59 7.53 18.45 -8.71
C GLU A 59 7.98 19.91 -8.85
N ASP A 60 9.25 20.17 -8.55
CA ASP A 60 9.87 21.49 -8.64
C ASP A 60 9.08 22.57 -7.85
N MET A 61 8.55 22.19 -6.69
CA MET A 61 7.79 23.09 -5.80
C MET A 61 8.74 23.84 -4.86
N LYS A 62 8.36 25.07 -4.53
CA LYS A 62 9.09 25.89 -3.55
C LYS A 62 8.10 26.43 -2.53
N SER A 63 8.43 26.29 -1.24
CA SER A 63 7.64 26.82 -0.11
C SER A 63 6.15 26.41 -0.14
N LEU A 64 5.88 25.15 -0.55
CA LEU A 64 4.52 24.61 -0.62
C LEU A 64 4.16 23.85 0.65
N THR A 65 3.03 24.17 1.25
CA THR A 65 2.41 23.36 2.30
C THR A 65 1.16 22.68 1.77
N ILE A 66 1.12 21.35 1.91
CA ILE A 66 -0.11 20.58 1.79
C ILE A 66 -0.68 20.39 3.19
N GLU A 67 -1.78 21.07 3.47
CA GLU A 67 -2.47 21.02 4.75
C GLU A 67 -3.75 20.20 4.62
N GLY A 68 -3.75 19.00 5.20
CA GLY A 68 -4.90 18.09 5.12
C GLY A 68 -6.03 18.44 6.07
N ASN A 69 -5.76 19.14 7.18
CA ASN A 69 -6.79 19.48 8.17
C ASN A 69 -7.61 18.26 8.65
N GLY A 70 -6.93 17.12 8.85
CA GLY A 70 -7.54 15.85 9.23
C GLY A 70 -8.23 15.09 8.10
N ALA A 71 -8.01 15.47 6.86
CA ALA A 71 -8.57 14.76 5.70
C ALA A 71 -8.02 13.32 5.57
N GLU A 72 -8.87 12.46 5.06
CA GLU A 72 -8.53 11.08 4.68
C GLU A 72 -8.39 11.00 3.16
N PHE A 73 -7.23 10.60 2.67
CA PHE A 73 -6.96 10.40 1.25
C PHE A 73 -7.04 8.91 0.93
N ILE A 74 -8.09 8.51 0.23
CA ILE A 74 -8.36 7.14 -0.16
C ILE A 74 -7.97 6.94 -1.63
N PHE A 75 -7.01 6.06 -1.86
CA PHE A 75 -6.50 5.77 -3.20
C PHE A 75 -7.12 4.48 -3.75
N HIS A 76 -7.38 4.49 -5.04
CA HIS A 76 -7.96 3.36 -5.78
C HIS A 76 -6.96 2.78 -6.78
N GLY A 77 -7.07 1.48 -7.04
CA GLY A 77 -6.19 0.80 -7.99
C GLY A 77 -4.72 0.80 -7.57
N GLN A 78 -3.83 0.78 -8.55
CA GLN A 78 -2.37 0.84 -8.34
C GLN A 78 -1.86 2.23 -8.63
N MET A 79 -1.49 2.99 -7.59
CA MET A 79 -0.97 4.34 -7.75
C MET A 79 -0.08 4.76 -6.58
N ILE A 80 0.84 5.67 -6.84
CA ILE A 80 1.60 6.37 -5.79
C ILE A 80 0.69 7.45 -5.21
N PRO A 81 0.39 7.43 -3.91
CA PRO A 81 -0.40 8.49 -3.29
C PRO A 81 0.21 9.87 -3.49
N ILE A 82 1.46 10.06 -3.09
CA ILE A 82 2.15 11.34 -3.17
C ILE A 82 3.57 11.13 -3.64
N SER A 83 4.01 11.92 -4.60
CA SER A 83 5.43 12.08 -4.92
C SER A 83 5.86 13.54 -4.75
N LEU A 84 7.00 13.77 -4.13
CA LEU A 84 7.61 15.10 -3.98
C LEU A 84 9.04 15.04 -4.49
N LEU A 85 9.32 15.71 -5.59
CA LEU A 85 10.60 15.65 -6.28
C LEU A 85 11.18 17.04 -6.54
N ARG A 86 12.51 17.18 -6.39
CA ARG A 86 13.26 18.39 -6.71
C ARG A 86 12.67 19.66 -6.10
N SER A 87 12.13 19.52 -4.89
CA SER A 87 11.37 20.57 -4.22
C SER A 87 12.11 21.09 -2.98
N THR A 88 11.84 22.32 -2.61
CA THR A 88 12.51 23.00 -1.50
C THR A 88 11.50 23.63 -0.57
N ASP A 89 11.74 23.54 0.75
CA ASP A 89 10.89 24.15 1.80
C ASP A 89 9.43 23.69 1.74
N CYS A 90 9.19 22.41 1.49
CA CYS A 90 7.85 21.87 1.37
C CYS A 90 7.41 21.13 2.63
N THR A 91 6.13 21.25 2.97
CA THR A 91 5.52 20.58 4.11
C THR A 91 4.30 19.78 3.68
N LEU A 92 4.22 18.52 4.15
CA LEU A 92 3.06 17.65 4.02
C LEU A 92 2.53 17.38 5.43
N GLN A 93 1.30 17.77 5.75
CA GLN A 93 0.83 17.64 7.13
C GLN A 93 -0.66 17.41 7.32
N ASN A 94 -1.00 16.78 8.46
CA ASN A 94 -2.35 16.65 9.02
C ASN A 94 -3.34 15.90 8.12
N PHE A 95 -2.94 14.74 7.55
CA PHE A 95 -3.82 13.87 6.77
C PHE A 95 -3.47 12.39 6.97
N SER A 96 -4.36 11.53 6.50
CA SER A 96 -4.09 10.10 6.39
C SER A 96 -4.12 9.63 4.93
N ILE A 97 -3.37 8.58 4.65
CA ILE A 97 -3.33 7.86 3.38
C ILE A 97 -3.84 6.46 3.62
N ASP A 98 -4.79 6.02 2.81
CA ASP A 98 -5.29 4.66 2.80
C ASP A 98 -5.65 4.23 1.38
N PHE A 99 -5.92 2.94 1.19
CA PHE A 99 -6.39 2.38 -0.07
C PHE A 99 -7.76 1.74 0.12
N ALA A 100 -8.68 2.02 -0.78
CA ALA A 100 -10.01 1.39 -0.78
C ALA A 100 -9.90 -0.14 -0.88
N ASN A 101 -8.87 -0.61 -1.59
CA ASN A 101 -8.56 -2.03 -1.74
C ASN A 101 -7.04 -2.23 -1.69
N PRO A 102 -6.46 -2.47 -0.49
CA PRO A 102 -5.01 -2.61 -0.32
C PRO A 102 -4.43 -3.78 -1.11
N HIS A 103 -3.27 -3.57 -1.76
CA HIS A 103 -2.56 -4.59 -2.55
C HIS A 103 -1.78 -5.58 -1.67
N ILE A 104 -2.49 -6.16 -0.72
CA ILE A 104 -2.00 -7.24 0.16
C ILE A 104 -3.11 -8.27 0.38
N ALA A 105 -2.73 -9.45 0.84
CA ALA A 105 -3.66 -10.41 1.42
C ALA A 105 -3.41 -10.52 2.91
N GLN A 106 -4.45 -10.46 3.72
CA GLN A 106 -4.36 -10.73 5.14
C GLN A 106 -5.12 -12.00 5.47
N VAL A 107 -4.49 -12.90 6.18
CA VAL A 107 -5.08 -14.18 6.59
C VAL A 107 -4.83 -14.46 8.07
N GLU A 108 -5.72 -15.21 8.69
CA GLU A 108 -5.53 -15.77 10.02
C GLU A 108 -5.23 -17.26 9.91
N ILE A 109 -4.20 -17.73 10.58
CA ILE A 109 -3.88 -19.15 10.71
C ILE A 109 -4.91 -19.78 11.66
N ILE A 110 -5.74 -20.67 11.14
CA ILE A 110 -6.75 -21.38 11.93
C ILE A 110 -6.19 -22.68 12.51
N LYS A 111 -5.36 -23.37 11.72
CA LYS A 111 -4.75 -24.63 12.13
C LYS A 111 -3.38 -24.79 11.47
N ASN A 112 -2.40 -25.20 12.25
CA ASN A 112 -1.07 -25.59 11.76
C ASN A 112 -0.84 -27.07 12.09
N GLU A 113 -0.81 -27.92 11.08
CA GLU A 113 -0.66 -29.37 11.20
C GLU A 113 0.77 -29.83 10.85
N GLY A 114 1.74 -28.92 10.93
CA GLY A 114 3.14 -29.22 10.68
C GLY A 114 3.35 -29.69 9.24
N GLU A 115 3.77 -30.94 9.09
CA GLU A 115 4.09 -31.54 7.78
C GLU A 115 2.86 -31.69 6.85
N LYS A 116 1.64 -31.66 7.39
CA LYS A 116 0.41 -31.70 6.61
C LYS A 116 0.00 -30.33 6.06
N GLY A 117 0.63 -29.25 6.51
CA GLY A 117 0.37 -27.92 6.04
C GLY A 117 -0.42 -27.04 7.02
N ILE A 118 -0.85 -25.90 6.51
CA ILE A 118 -1.56 -24.88 7.28
C ILE A 118 -2.96 -24.67 6.70
N THR A 119 -3.95 -24.54 7.56
CA THR A 119 -5.29 -24.07 7.21
C THR A 119 -5.45 -22.64 7.69
N PHE A 120 -5.85 -21.75 6.79
CA PHE A 120 -6.00 -20.33 7.07
C PHE A 120 -7.34 -19.79 6.57
N GLN A 121 -7.73 -18.66 7.13
CA GLN A 121 -8.93 -17.93 6.76
C GLN A 121 -8.54 -16.52 6.27
N PRO A 122 -8.88 -16.14 5.02
CA PRO A 122 -8.72 -14.76 4.56
C PRO A 122 -9.58 -13.80 5.37
N ALA A 123 -9.06 -12.58 5.60
CA ALA A 123 -9.83 -11.52 6.24
C ALA A 123 -11.08 -11.17 5.41
N PRO A 124 -12.18 -10.71 6.05
CA PRO A 124 -13.45 -10.46 5.35
C PRO A 124 -13.37 -9.50 4.16
N TRP A 125 -12.41 -8.61 4.14
CA TRP A 125 -12.20 -7.64 3.07
C TRP A 125 -11.31 -8.15 1.93
N VAL A 126 -10.70 -9.34 2.06
CA VAL A 126 -9.84 -9.95 1.04
C VAL A 126 -10.69 -10.68 0.02
N GLU A 127 -10.74 -10.17 -1.20
CA GLU A 127 -11.31 -10.89 -2.33
C GLU A 127 -10.31 -11.89 -2.89
N TYR A 128 -10.71 -13.15 -3.00
CA TYR A 128 -9.83 -14.22 -3.48
C TYR A 128 -10.55 -15.25 -4.32
N HIS A 129 -9.79 -16.06 -5.01
CA HIS A 129 -10.22 -17.31 -5.64
C HIS A 129 -9.08 -18.32 -5.67
N LEU A 130 -9.39 -19.58 -5.86
CA LEU A 130 -8.40 -20.58 -6.21
C LEU A 130 -8.35 -20.71 -7.74
N THR A 131 -7.15 -20.57 -8.31
CA THR A 131 -6.96 -20.73 -9.76
C THR A 131 -7.19 -22.18 -10.19
N LYS A 132 -7.23 -22.45 -11.51
CA LYS A 132 -7.33 -23.82 -12.05
C LYS A 132 -6.18 -24.74 -11.55
N ASP A 133 -5.01 -24.15 -11.28
CA ASP A 133 -3.84 -24.85 -10.74
C ASP A 133 -3.83 -24.87 -9.20
N SER A 134 -4.96 -24.62 -8.57
CA SER A 134 -5.09 -24.63 -7.11
C SER A 134 -4.15 -23.64 -6.41
N VAL A 135 -3.91 -22.47 -6.99
CA VAL A 135 -3.15 -21.38 -6.36
C VAL A 135 -4.11 -20.39 -5.72
N PHE A 136 -3.86 -20.04 -4.47
CA PHE A 136 -4.58 -18.95 -3.81
C PHE A 136 -4.15 -17.63 -4.45
N GLU A 137 -5.08 -16.97 -5.12
CA GLU A 137 -4.87 -15.67 -5.76
C GLU A 137 -5.88 -14.67 -5.19
N THR A 138 -5.42 -13.51 -4.79
CA THR A 138 -6.27 -12.39 -4.39
C THR A 138 -6.36 -11.37 -5.50
N LYS A 139 -7.40 -10.57 -5.49
CA LYS A 139 -7.64 -9.54 -6.49
C LYS A 139 -8.19 -8.28 -5.85
N GLY A 140 -8.06 -7.18 -6.53
CA GLY A 140 -8.63 -5.90 -6.17
C GLY A 140 -8.82 -5.03 -7.40
N GLU A 141 -8.90 -3.72 -7.19
CA GLU A 141 -9.12 -2.73 -8.23
C GLU A 141 -7.94 -2.68 -9.22
N GLY A 142 -8.12 -3.35 -10.37
CA GLY A 142 -7.12 -3.38 -11.44
C GLY A 142 -5.84 -4.18 -11.15
N TRP A 143 -5.85 -5.04 -10.12
CA TRP A 143 -4.71 -5.87 -9.77
C TRP A 143 -5.08 -7.30 -9.35
N LYS A 144 -4.12 -8.20 -9.46
CA LYS A 144 -4.13 -9.55 -8.91
C LYS A 144 -2.83 -9.79 -8.17
N LEU A 145 -2.90 -10.58 -7.10
CA LEU A 145 -1.76 -10.90 -6.27
C LEU A 145 -1.73 -12.40 -5.97
N ARG A 146 -0.59 -13.03 -6.25
CA ARG A 146 -0.26 -14.39 -5.80
C ARG A 146 0.70 -14.29 -4.64
N PRO A 147 0.22 -14.46 -3.40
CA PRO A 147 1.07 -14.33 -2.24
C PRO A 147 2.22 -15.34 -2.27
N MET A 148 3.41 -14.89 -1.94
CA MET A 148 4.63 -15.71 -1.89
C MET A 148 5.35 -15.58 -0.56
N SER A 149 5.26 -14.43 0.09
CA SER A 149 5.87 -14.14 1.38
C SER A 149 5.00 -13.23 2.20
N GLY A 150 5.34 -13.04 3.45
CA GLY A 150 4.56 -12.17 4.34
C GLY A 150 5.25 -11.92 5.67
N ILE A 151 4.62 -11.08 6.45
CA ILE A 151 5.00 -10.81 7.83
C ILE A 151 3.93 -11.39 8.74
N ALA A 152 4.35 -12.13 9.76
CA ALA A 152 3.49 -12.77 10.74
C ALA A 152 3.37 -11.89 12.00
N PHE A 153 2.15 -11.72 12.48
CA PHE A 153 1.83 -10.91 13.66
C PHE A 153 1.06 -11.73 14.69
N GLU A 154 1.37 -11.55 15.94
CA GLU A 154 0.55 -12.02 17.04
C GLU A 154 -0.76 -11.22 17.07
N LYS A 155 -1.90 -11.90 17.03
CA LYS A 155 -3.22 -11.24 16.94
C LYS A 155 -3.50 -10.30 18.11
N ALA A 156 -3.13 -10.68 19.32
CA ALA A 156 -3.42 -9.91 20.55
C ALA A 156 -2.50 -8.69 20.69
N SER A 157 -1.19 -8.88 20.59
CA SER A 157 -0.19 -7.84 20.79
C SER A 157 0.05 -6.97 19.57
N ARG A 158 -0.27 -7.49 18.39
CA ARG A 158 0.05 -6.93 17.08
C ARG A 158 1.56 -6.79 16.81
N HIS A 159 2.39 -7.43 17.62
CA HIS A 159 3.82 -7.51 17.37
C HIS A 159 4.13 -8.56 16.32
N ILE A 160 5.27 -8.42 15.66
CA ILE A 160 5.79 -9.46 14.78
C ILE A 160 6.07 -10.72 15.62
N VAL A 161 5.66 -11.88 15.12
CA VAL A 161 5.91 -13.16 15.79
C VAL A 161 7.41 -13.33 16.01
N TYR A 162 7.79 -13.67 17.24
CA TYR A 162 9.19 -13.81 17.64
C TYR A 162 9.95 -14.78 16.70
N ASN A 163 11.17 -14.42 16.40
CA ASN A 163 12.06 -15.17 15.51
C ASN A 163 11.49 -15.41 14.10
N THR A 164 10.67 -14.48 13.61
CA THR A 164 10.25 -14.42 12.21
C THR A 164 10.72 -13.13 11.57
N SER A 165 10.90 -13.17 10.26
CA SER A 165 11.14 -12.01 9.40
C SER A 165 10.17 -12.09 8.22
N ASP A 166 10.64 -11.92 7.02
CA ASP A 166 9.86 -12.17 5.80
C ASP A 166 9.71 -13.69 5.61
N ILE A 167 8.55 -14.24 5.96
CA ILE A 167 8.28 -15.67 5.89
C ILE A 167 7.82 -16.08 4.49
N SER A 168 8.12 -17.31 4.11
CA SER A 168 7.56 -17.90 2.88
C SER A 168 6.11 -18.31 3.10
N CYS A 169 5.25 -17.97 2.14
CA CYS A 169 3.82 -18.30 2.13
C CYS A 169 3.46 -19.09 0.87
N PRO A 170 3.83 -20.38 0.78
CA PRO A 170 3.57 -21.19 -0.41
C PRO A 170 2.07 -21.51 -0.53
N THR A 171 1.42 -20.90 -1.50
CA THR A 171 -0.01 -21.01 -1.73
C THR A 171 -0.41 -21.85 -2.95
N LYS A 172 0.51 -22.66 -3.47
CA LYS A 172 0.23 -23.63 -4.56
C LYS A 172 -0.30 -24.95 -4.02
N GLY A 173 -1.33 -25.49 -4.65
CA GLY A 173 -1.99 -26.75 -4.24
C GLY A 173 -3.00 -26.53 -3.12
N CYS A 174 -3.51 -25.32 -2.96
CA CYS A 174 -4.53 -25.00 -1.97
C CYS A 174 -5.89 -25.63 -2.31
N SER A 175 -6.68 -25.93 -1.29
CA SER A 175 -8.06 -26.41 -1.42
C SER A 175 -8.98 -25.73 -0.42
N LEU A 176 -10.24 -25.56 -0.77
CA LEU A 176 -11.29 -25.17 0.18
C LEU A 176 -11.64 -26.37 1.06
N VAL A 177 -11.55 -26.19 2.36
CA VAL A 177 -11.89 -27.25 3.37
C VAL A 177 -13.07 -26.86 4.24
N GLY A 178 -13.67 -25.69 3.99
CA GLY A 178 -14.84 -25.18 4.68
C GLY A 178 -15.22 -23.79 4.15
N LYS A 179 -16.25 -23.19 4.75
CA LYS A 179 -16.66 -21.82 4.37
C LYS A 179 -15.54 -20.85 4.68
N ASN A 180 -14.96 -20.23 3.65
CA ASN A 180 -13.84 -19.31 3.76
C ASN A 180 -12.60 -19.88 4.48
N LEU A 181 -12.41 -21.23 4.45
CA LEU A 181 -11.27 -21.91 4.99
C LEU A 181 -10.45 -22.55 3.87
N ILE A 182 -9.19 -22.25 3.83
CA ILE A 182 -8.27 -22.71 2.78
C ILE A 182 -7.14 -23.51 3.43
N HIS A 183 -6.93 -24.71 2.91
CA HIS A 183 -5.80 -25.54 3.31
C HIS A 183 -4.68 -25.42 2.28
N ALA A 184 -3.47 -25.10 2.76
CA ALA A 184 -2.23 -24.98 1.99
C ALA A 184 -1.26 -26.09 2.40
N PRO A 185 -1.22 -27.24 1.70
CA PRO A 185 -0.44 -28.42 2.11
C PRO A 185 1.08 -28.20 2.03
N LYS A 186 1.52 -27.20 1.28
CA LYS A 186 2.93 -26.85 1.12
C LYS A 186 3.44 -25.83 2.13
N TRP A 187 2.54 -25.20 2.88
CA TRP A 187 2.92 -24.22 3.89
C TRP A 187 3.19 -24.90 5.24
N LYS A 188 4.46 -25.05 5.57
CA LYS A 188 4.92 -25.89 6.70
C LYS A 188 5.77 -25.12 7.71
N ASP A 189 5.44 -23.87 7.99
CA ASP A 189 6.18 -23.06 8.94
C ASP A 189 5.71 -23.32 10.38
N LYS A 190 6.51 -24.02 11.16
CA LYS A 190 6.19 -24.41 12.54
C LYS A 190 6.14 -23.24 13.53
N ARG A 191 6.61 -22.06 13.13
CA ARG A 191 6.62 -20.83 13.96
C ARG A 191 5.27 -20.13 14.01
N LEU A 192 4.29 -20.57 13.21
CA LEU A 192 2.99 -19.92 13.04
C LEU A 192 1.90 -20.70 13.79
N PRO A 193 1.64 -20.42 15.08
CA PRO A 193 0.54 -21.05 15.80
C PRO A 193 -0.82 -20.54 15.27
N ALA A 194 -1.89 -21.28 15.58
CA ALA A 194 -3.25 -20.83 15.35
C ALA A 194 -3.48 -19.46 16.01
N GLY A 195 -4.23 -18.58 15.34
CA GLY A 195 -4.43 -17.19 15.74
C GLY A 195 -3.37 -16.20 15.21
N THR A 196 -2.30 -16.69 14.55
CA THR A 196 -1.34 -15.80 13.90
C THR A 196 -2.00 -15.10 12.71
N ILE A 197 -1.83 -13.79 12.60
CA ILE A 197 -2.22 -12.99 11.43
C ILE A 197 -1.02 -12.87 10.50
N VAL A 198 -1.20 -13.18 9.22
CA VAL A 198 -0.14 -13.02 8.22
C VAL A 198 -0.58 -11.99 7.18
N ALA A 199 0.18 -10.91 7.08
CA ALA A 199 0.08 -9.94 5.99
C ALA A 199 0.95 -10.46 4.83
N MET A 200 0.29 -10.93 3.77
CA MET A 200 0.94 -11.60 2.65
C MET A 200 1.09 -10.69 1.45
N ARG A 201 2.20 -10.82 0.74
CA ARG A 201 2.53 -10.07 -0.47
C ARG A 201 3.13 -10.95 -1.56
N SER A 202 3.20 -10.41 -2.77
CA SER A 202 4.03 -10.96 -3.85
C SER A 202 5.40 -10.25 -3.90
N TRP A 203 6.20 -10.60 -4.89
CA TRP A 203 7.40 -9.83 -5.24
C TRP A 203 7.05 -8.47 -5.88
N ASP A 204 5.88 -8.39 -6.51
CA ASP A 204 5.42 -7.15 -7.09
C ASP A 204 5.05 -6.15 -5.98
N ARG A 205 5.80 -5.05 -5.94
CA ARG A 205 5.60 -3.92 -5.05
C ARG A 205 5.39 -2.68 -5.91
N PRO A 206 4.18 -2.45 -6.40
CA PRO A 206 3.96 -1.47 -7.47
C PRO A 206 4.30 -0.04 -7.07
N THR A 207 3.97 0.36 -5.84
CA THR A 207 4.16 1.76 -5.42
C THR A 207 4.47 1.89 -3.93
N PRO A 208 5.32 2.87 -3.54
CA PRO A 208 5.43 3.28 -2.14
C PRO A 208 4.23 4.13 -1.70
N GLY A 209 4.11 4.39 -0.39
CA GLY A 209 3.11 5.30 0.17
C GLY A 209 3.41 6.75 -0.15
N ILE A 210 4.62 7.21 0.13
CA ILE A 210 5.11 8.55 -0.22
C ILE A 210 6.50 8.41 -0.85
N PHE A 211 6.68 8.98 -2.02
CA PHE A 211 7.97 8.98 -2.71
C PHE A 211 8.63 10.37 -2.67
N LEU A 212 9.79 10.44 -2.04
CA LEU A 212 10.60 11.66 -1.92
C LEU A 212 11.92 11.50 -2.65
N SER A 213 12.29 12.47 -3.49
CA SER A 213 13.59 12.43 -4.18
C SER A 213 14.13 13.82 -4.49
N HIS A 214 15.42 14.02 -4.24
CA HIS A 214 16.15 15.27 -4.53
C HIS A 214 15.50 16.52 -3.92
N ASN A 215 15.00 16.43 -2.71
CA ASN A 215 14.38 17.54 -2.01
C ASN A 215 15.32 18.19 -1.00
N THR A 216 15.06 19.43 -0.66
CA THR A 216 15.76 20.19 0.38
C THR A 216 14.75 20.74 1.39
N ARG A 217 14.99 20.52 2.67
CA ARG A 217 14.16 20.99 3.80
C ARG A 217 12.68 20.59 3.64
N THR A 218 12.43 19.30 3.51
CA THR A 218 11.07 18.74 3.50
C THR A 218 10.64 18.36 4.91
N THR A 219 9.42 18.74 5.27
CA THR A 219 8.78 18.38 6.52
C THR A 219 7.58 17.49 6.26
N ILE A 220 7.49 16.34 6.97
CA ILE A 220 6.29 15.51 7.03
C ILE A 220 5.85 15.49 8.50
N LYS A 221 4.62 15.93 8.78
CA LYS A 221 4.12 16.08 10.16
C LYS A 221 2.69 15.61 10.27
N ASN A 222 2.40 14.79 11.29
CA ASN A 222 1.05 14.25 11.56
C ASN A 222 0.43 13.60 10.30
N VAL A 223 1.20 12.80 9.59
CA VAL A 223 0.76 12.01 8.44
C VAL A 223 0.68 10.55 8.87
N LYS A 224 -0.44 9.90 8.60
CA LYS A 224 -0.64 8.48 8.83
C LYS A 224 -0.73 7.76 7.48
N VAL A 225 0.05 6.71 7.31
CA VAL A 225 -0.06 5.80 6.16
C VAL A 225 -0.57 4.47 6.68
N HIS A 226 -1.86 4.19 6.43
CA HIS A 226 -2.48 2.93 6.88
C HIS A 226 -2.04 1.76 6.01
N TYR A 227 -2.04 1.96 4.70
CA TYR A 227 -1.56 0.98 3.73
C TYR A 227 -0.71 1.64 2.65
N ALA A 228 0.29 0.90 2.17
CA ALA A 228 1.05 1.20 0.97
C ALA A 228 1.15 -0.08 0.12
N GLN A 229 1.25 0.07 -1.20
CA GLN A 229 1.37 -1.08 -2.11
C GLN A 229 2.80 -1.63 -2.19
N GLY A 230 3.66 -1.13 -1.36
CA GLY A 230 5.05 -1.50 -1.19
C GLY A 230 5.56 -0.99 0.15
N MET A 231 6.63 -0.19 0.15
CA MET A 231 7.12 0.49 1.36
C MET A 231 6.26 1.73 1.66
N GLY A 232 6.08 2.03 2.94
CA GLY A 232 5.35 3.21 3.42
C GLY A 232 6.12 4.52 3.27
#